data_60d2cfc52b440d8b0bb888357a946d6d
#
_entry.id   60d2cfc52b440d8b0bb888357a946d6d
#
_cell.length_a   1.000
_cell.length_b   1.000
_cell.length_c   1.000
_cell.angle_alpha   90.00
_cell.angle_beta   90.00
_cell.angle_gamma   90.00
#
_symmetry.space_group_name_H-M   'P 1'
#
loop_
_entity.id
_entity.type
_entity.pdbx_description
1 polymer ?
#
loop_
_entity_poly.entity_id
_entity_poly.type
_entity_poly.pdbx_seq_one_letter_code
_entity_poly.pdbx_strand_id
1 'polypeptide(L)'
;MSAMRILVVDDEPDVEALITQKFRRQVRKGEMDFCFACDGQQALDVLEGDAEIDMVLSDINMPNMDGLTLLDRLSDLHVDLKTVIVSAYGDMTNIRTAMNRGAFDFITKPIEFEDLEKTIAKTLVHLNQFRGLKTEKAQAERAHTTLSRYFSPSVVETLLQDPDCLSPGGERRIATFLFTDLQDFTPLVESSSSDLIVDLLNAYLDGVTGVVFAHGGTVMKIVGDSVHAIFGAPADHPDHAAQAVTCALAIDAFATRFQAEMTAKNINLGATRIGVNSGAAVIGNFGGANFFDYTAYGDVVNIAARLEQANKIVGSRICVGQNTVDLISSFTGRVIGNLLLKGKSASLRCYEPLTGDETVAAGYDEAFALLEAGDAKAKQAFAALVGRDEEDPLAMFHLGRLLSGKAGTEIELSDG
;
A
#
# COMPACT_ATOMS: atom_id res chain seq x y z
N MET A 1 -21.26 -24.96 17.74
CA MET A 1 -20.25 -25.72 16.98
C MET A 1 -21.02 -26.59 16.02
N SER A 2 -20.65 -26.66 14.75
CA SER A 2 -21.22 -27.61 13.78
C SER A 2 -20.81 -29.02 14.18
N ALA A 3 -21.66 -30.02 13.89
CA ALA A 3 -21.32 -31.42 14.09
C ALA A 3 -20.05 -31.75 13.30
N MET A 4 -19.16 -32.57 13.86
CA MET A 4 -18.01 -33.12 13.14
C MET A 4 -18.50 -34.12 12.11
N ARG A 5 -18.19 -33.91 10.82
CA ARG A 5 -18.62 -34.79 9.72
C ARG A 5 -17.51 -35.75 9.35
N ILE A 6 -17.79 -37.03 9.47
CA ILE A 6 -16.83 -38.12 9.28
C ILE A 6 -17.30 -39.02 8.12
N LEU A 7 -16.48 -39.11 7.07
CA LEU A 7 -16.70 -40.05 6.00
C LEU A 7 -15.98 -41.37 6.35
N VAL A 8 -16.74 -42.43 6.47
CA VAL A 8 -16.23 -43.79 6.70
C VAL A 8 -16.23 -44.56 5.38
N VAL A 9 -15.07 -45.05 5.02
CA VAL A 9 -14.84 -45.75 3.74
C VAL A 9 -14.38 -47.18 4.05
N ASP A 10 -15.27 -48.14 3.86
CA ASP A 10 -15.02 -49.57 4.17
C ASP A 10 -15.97 -50.42 3.30
N ASP A 11 -15.48 -51.49 2.70
CA ASP A 11 -16.25 -52.41 1.87
C ASP A 11 -17.06 -53.43 2.66
N GLU A 12 -16.84 -53.50 3.99
CA GLU A 12 -17.58 -54.36 4.90
C GLU A 12 -18.89 -53.72 5.35
N PRO A 13 -20.08 -54.26 4.95
CA PRO A 13 -21.38 -53.62 5.27
C PRO A 13 -21.67 -53.53 6.80
N ASP A 14 -21.03 -54.40 7.58
CA ASP A 14 -21.23 -54.45 9.04
C ASP A 14 -20.61 -53.25 9.74
N VAL A 15 -19.60 -52.61 9.16
CA VAL A 15 -18.89 -51.45 9.76
C VAL A 15 -19.84 -50.25 9.89
N GLU A 16 -20.73 -49.99 8.91
CA GLU A 16 -21.73 -48.95 8.98
C GLU A 16 -22.68 -49.16 10.16
N ALA A 17 -23.21 -50.38 10.30
CA ALA A 17 -24.14 -50.73 11.39
C ALA A 17 -23.48 -50.56 12.77
N LEU A 18 -22.20 -51.00 12.89
CA LEU A 18 -21.42 -50.93 14.14
C LEU A 18 -21.13 -49.49 14.56
N ILE A 19 -20.68 -48.64 13.65
CA ILE A 19 -20.36 -47.25 13.91
C ILE A 19 -21.65 -46.44 14.25
N THR A 20 -22.70 -46.63 13.47
CA THR A 20 -23.98 -45.96 13.71
C THR A 20 -24.57 -46.33 15.07
N GLN A 21 -24.48 -47.63 15.45
CA GLN A 21 -24.95 -48.07 16.75
C GLN A 21 -24.13 -47.50 17.91
N LYS A 22 -22.79 -47.51 17.76
CA LYS A 22 -21.87 -47.07 18.82
C LYS A 22 -21.99 -45.57 19.08
N PHE A 23 -22.00 -44.76 18.02
CA PHE A 23 -22.02 -43.28 18.11
C PHE A 23 -23.43 -42.69 18.11
N ARG A 24 -24.48 -43.49 18.21
CA ARG A 24 -25.89 -43.07 18.21
C ARG A 24 -26.19 -41.91 19.16
N ARG A 25 -25.51 -41.85 20.33
CA ARG A 25 -25.71 -40.82 21.33
C ARG A 25 -25.10 -39.50 20.89
N GLN A 26 -23.92 -39.50 20.32
CA GLN A 26 -23.20 -38.32 19.80
C GLN A 26 -23.90 -37.73 18.59
N VAL A 27 -24.37 -38.60 17.68
CA VAL A 27 -25.16 -38.17 16.51
C VAL A 27 -26.47 -37.49 16.95
N ARG A 28 -27.18 -38.09 17.92
CA ARG A 28 -28.41 -37.48 18.44
C ARG A 28 -28.21 -36.15 19.13
N LYS A 29 -27.06 -35.89 19.71
CA LYS A 29 -26.69 -34.63 20.32
C LYS A 29 -26.19 -33.58 19.30
N GLY A 30 -26.03 -33.97 18.03
CA GLY A 30 -25.46 -33.11 17.01
C GLY A 30 -23.96 -32.83 17.18
N GLU A 31 -23.24 -33.73 17.89
CA GLU A 31 -21.79 -33.64 18.11
C GLU A 31 -21.02 -34.20 16.91
N MET A 32 -21.58 -35.25 16.26
CA MET A 32 -20.98 -35.97 15.13
C MET A 32 -22.02 -36.27 14.06
N ASP A 33 -21.59 -36.41 12.84
CA ASP A 33 -22.37 -36.88 11.69
C ASP A 33 -21.51 -37.84 10.87
N PHE A 34 -22.10 -38.91 10.36
CA PHE A 34 -21.38 -39.94 9.62
C PHE A 34 -22.00 -40.14 8.26
N CYS A 35 -21.16 -40.18 7.24
CA CYS A 35 -21.49 -40.63 5.90
C CYS A 35 -20.60 -41.85 5.54
N PHE A 36 -21.07 -42.67 4.62
CA PHE A 36 -20.45 -43.94 4.32
C PHE A 36 -20.18 -44.08 2.82
N ALA A 37 -19.08 -44.71 2.45
CA ALA A 37 -18.70 -45.13 1.14
C ALA A 37 -18.12 -46.54 1.14
N CYS A 38 -18.35 -47.32 0.10
CA CYS A 38 -17.90 -48.73 0.05
C CYS A 38 -16.51 -48.89 -0.64
N ASP A 39 -15.98 -47.83 -1.24
CA ASP A 39 -14.63 -47.81 -1.82
C ASP A 39 -14.11 -46.39 -1.97
N GLY A 40 -12.83 -46.25 -2.39
CA GLY A 40 -12.20 -44.95 -2.54
C GLY A 40 -12.80 -44.09 -3.65
N GLN A 41 -13.37 -44.68 -4.71
CA GLN A 41 -14.00 -43.91 -5.79
C GLN A 41 -15.30 -43.28 -5.28
N GLN A 42 -16.14 -44.01 -4.62
CA GLN A 42 -17.37 -43.48 -4.04
C GLN A 42 -17.07 -42.43 -2.95
N ALA A 43 -15.97 -42.60 -2.20
CA ALA A 43 -15.52 -41.59 -1.25
C ALA A 43 -15.17 -40.25 -1.93
N LEU A 44 -14.50 -40.27 -3.09
CA LEU A 44 -14.22 -39.06 -3.87
C LEU A 44 -15.51 -38.41 -4.40
N ASP A 45 -16.45 -39.21 -4.89
CA ASP A 45 -17.75 -38.73 -5.37
C ASP A 45 -18.54 -38.02 -4.24
N VAL A 46 -18.49 -38.56 -3.01
CA VAL A 46 -19.09 -37.90 -1.84
C VAL A 46 -18.39 -36.58 -1.51
N LEU A 47 -17.06 -36.55 -1.55
CA LEU A 47 -16.28 -35.35 -1.26
C LEU A 47 -16.44 -34.24 -2.32
N GLU A 48 -16.67 -34.59 -3.58
CA GLU A 48 -16.98 -33.62 -4.64
C GLU A 48 -18.38 -33.02 -4.47
N GLY A 49 -19.33 -33.80 -3.91
CA GLY A 49 -20.70 -33.34 -3.65
C GLY A 49 -20.86 -32.61 -2.31
N ASP A 50 -19.95 -32.81 -1.36
CA ASP A 50 -20.03 -32.30 -0.01
C ASP A 50 -18.65 -31.89 0.52
N ALA A 51 -18.35 -30.62 0.43
CA ALA A 51 -17.07 -30.04 0.86
C ALA A 51 -16.89 -29.92 2.38
N GLU A 52 -17.89 -30.29 3.20
CA GLU A 52 -17.85 -30.09 4.66
C GLU A 52 -17.39 -31.32 5.45
N ILE A 53 -16.72 -32.30 4.81
CA ILE A 53 -16.15 -33.45 5.52
C ILE A 53 -14.90 -33.03 6.31
N ASP A 54 -14.89 -33.33 7.59
CA ASP A 54 -13.80 -33.01 8.52
C ASP A 54 -12.74 -34.12 8.58
N MET A 55 -13.18 -35.36 8.51
CA MET A 55 -12.33 -36.54 8.68
C MET A 55 -12.76 -37.65 7.72
N VAL A 56 -11.79 -38.33 7.14
CA VAL A 56 -11.98 -39.59 6.42
C VAL A 56 -11.39 -40.72 7.26
N LEU A 57 -12.20 -41.75 7.57
CA LEU A 57 -11.77 -42.98 8.16
C LEU A 57 -11.82 -44.07 7.08
N SER A 58 -10.68 -44.49 6.56
CA SER A 58 -10.62 -45.36 5.40
C SER A 58 -9.94 -46.71 5.69
N ASP A 59 -10.57 -47.81 5.31
CA ASP A 59 -9.84 -49.07 5.19
C ASP A 59 -8.77 -48.98 4.08
N ILE A 60 -7.72 -49.78 4.21
CA ILE A 60 -6.67 -49.86 3.17
C ILE A 60 -7.14 -50.78 2.05
N ASN A 61 -7.70 -51.92 2.34
CA ASN A 61 -7.97 -52.99 1.39
C ASN A 61 -9.42 -52.95 0.91
N MET A 62 -9.68 -52.20 -0.14
CA MET A 62 -11.01 -52.05 -0.71
C MET A 62 -10.98 -52.32 -2.24
N PRO A 63 -12.10 -52.72 -2.83
CA PRO A 63 -12.21 -52.87 -4.29
C PRO A 63 -12.14 -51.52 -5.01
N ASN A 64 -11.93 -51.56 -6.34
CA ASN A 64 -11.89 -50.41 -7.23
C ASN A 64 -10.75 -49.41 -6.91
N MET A 65 -10.79 -48.78 -5.75
CA MET A 65 -9.75 -47.85 -5.28
C MET A 65 -9.46 -48.14 -3.81
N ASP A 66 -8.20 -48.51 -3.52
CA ASP A 66 -7.73 -48.78 -2.17
C ASP A 66 -7.52 -47.51 -1.35
N GLY A 67 -7.41 -47.66 -0.02
CA GLY A 67 -7.26 -46.52 0.90
C GLY A 67 -5.96 -45.78 0.75
N LEU A 68 -4.88 -46.36 0.26
CA LEU A 68 -3.61 -45.69 0.02
C LEU A 68 -3.69 -44.83 -1.23
N THR A 69 -4.38 -45.27 -2.26
CA THR A 69 -4.65 -44.48 -3.48
C THR A 69 -5.62 -43.36 -3.19
N LEU A 70 -6.65 -43.61 -2.37
CA LEU A 70 -7.55 -42.53 -1.89
C LEU A 70 -6.77 -41.45 -1.15
N LEU A 71 -5.88 -41.83 -0.23
CA LEU A 71 -5.06 -40.90 0.54
C LEU A 71 -4.21 -39.99 -0.36
N ASP A 72 -3.58 -40.54 -1.41
CA ASP A 72 -2.82 -39.77 -2.38
C ASP A 72 -3.72 -38.74 -3.11
N ARG A 73 -4.91 -39.16 -3.54
CA ARG A 73 -5.89 -38.27 -4.18
C ARG A 73 -6.38 -37.15 -3.27
N LEU A 74 -6.61 -37.46 -2.00
CA LEU A 74 -7.03 -36.44 -1.00
C LEU A 74 -5.94 -35.42 -0.73
N SER A 75 -4.66 -35.82 -0.76
CA SER A 75 -3.53 -34.90 -0.64
C SER A 75 -3.45 -33.91 -1.81
N ASP A 76 -3.79 -34.35 -3.04
CA ASP A 76 -3.80 -33.51 -4.23
C ASP A 76 -4.96 -32.48 -4.23
N LEU A 77 -6.07 -32.81 -3.60
CA LEU A 77 -7.25 -31.93 -3.54
C LEU A 77 -7.11 -30.73 -2.58
N HIS A 78 -6.01 -30.65 -1.79
CA HIS A 78 -5.76 -29.57 -0.81
C HIS A 78 -6.93 -29.25 0.12
N VAL A 79 -7.72 -30.28 0.49
CA VAL A 79 -8.90 -30.11 1.37
C VAL A 79 -8.46 -30.07 2.83
N ASP A 80 -9.07 -29.18 3.63
CA ASP A 80 -8.79 -29.05 5.07
C ASP A 80 -9.43 -30.21 5.87
N LEU A 81 -9.18 -31.46 5.49
CA LEU A 81 -9.64 -32.68 6.19
C LEU A 81 -8.47 -33.49 6.75
N LYS A 82 -8.75 -34.42 7.63
CA LYS A 82 -7.76 -35.38 8.15
C LYS A 82 -8.15 -36.80 7.80
N THR A 83 -7.20 -37.58 7.29
CA THR A 83 -7.41 -38.99 6.95
C THR A 83 -6.81 -39.86 7.99
N VAL A 84 -7.61 -40.77 8.51
CA VAL A 84 -7.20 -41.85 9.44
C VAL A 84 -7.40 -43.19 8.73
N ILE A 85 -6.37 -44.03 8.76
CA ILE A 85 -6.36 -45.29 8.05
C ILE A 85 -6.73 -46.39 9.00
N VAL A 86 -7.59 -47.32 8.55
CA VAL A 86 -7.89 -48.57 9.23
C VAL A 86 -7.12 -49.71 8.55
N SER A 87 -6.40 -50.54 9.31
CA SER A 87 -5.54 -51.58 8.76
C SER A 87 -5.63 -52.87 9.57
N ALA A 88 -5.39 -53.99 8.92
CA ALA A 88 -5.34 -55.30 9.63
C ALA A 88 -4.17 -55.35 10.62
N TYR A 89 -4.38 -56.10 11.73
CA TYR A 89 -3.33 -56.30 12.72
C TYR A 89 -2.10 -56.95 12.09
N GLY A 90 -0.93 -56.32 12.31
CA GLY A 90 0.36 -56.80 11.76
C GLY A 90 0.78 -56.20 10.43
N ASP A 91 -0.05 -55.38 9.77
CA ASP A 91 0.26 -54.75 8.48
C ASP A 91 1.09 -53.48 8.62
N MET A 92 2.24 -53.59 9.30
CA MET A 92 3.13 -52.46 9.57
C MET A 92 3.68 -51.76 8.29
N THR A 93 3.74 -52.52 7.17
CA THR A 93 4.26 -51.99 5.91
C THR A 93 3.29 -50.96 5.31
N ASN A 94 2.01 -51.32 5.25
CA ASN A 94 0.97 -50.43 4.73
C ASN A 94 0.71 -49.26 5.68
N ILE A 95 0.73 -49.47 7.00
CA ILE A 95 0.65 -48.40 8.00
C ILE A 95 1.78 -47.38 7.81
N ARG A 96 3.04 -47.85 7.67
CA ARG A 96 4.18 -46.96 7.42
C ARG A 96 4.01 -46.17 6.11
N THR A 97 3.53 -46.82 5.06
CA THR A 97 3.27 -46.19 3.76
C THR A 97 2.20 -45.11 3.89
N ALA A 98 1.10 -45.40 4.56
CA ALA A 98 0.03 -44.43 4.80
C ALA A 98 0.52 -43.20 5.58
N MET A 99 1.28 -43.41 6.66
CA MET A 99 1.84 -42.33 7.45
C MET A 99 2.81 -41.47 6.64
N ASN A 100 3.65 -42.09 5.79
CA ASN A 100 4.55 -41.34 4.89
C ASN A 100 3.81 -40.53 3.78
N ARG A 101 2.60 -40.97 3.40
CA ARG A 101 1.73 -40.30 2.45
C ARG A 101 0.82 -39.23 3.09
N GLY A 102 0.97 -38.98 4.40
CA GLY A 102 0.27 -37.90 5.10
C GLY A 102 -1.00 -38.33 5.83
N ALA A 103 -1.23 -39.61 6.07
CA ALA A 103 -2.28 -40.02 7.02
C ALA A 103 -2.04 -39.38 8.38
N PHE A 104 -3.12 -38.88 8.99
CA PHE A 104 -3.05 -38.21 10.30
C PHE A 104 -2.82 -39.19 11.45
N ASP A 105 -3.47 -40.35 11.36
CA ASP A 105 -3.36 -41.44 12.34
C ASP A 105 -3.77 -42.78 11.71
N PHE A 106 -3.67 -43.86 12.47
CA PHE A 106 -4.15 -45.20 12.04
C PHE A 106 -4.87 -45.90 13.17
N ILE A 107 -5.72 -46.88 12.82
CA ILE A 107 -6.45 -47.77 13.73
C ILE A 107 -6.27 -49.19 13.22
N THR A 108 -6.10 -50.17 14.12
CA THR A 108 -5.96 -51.57 13.75
C THR A 108 -7.30 -52.31 13.84
N LYS A 109 -7.57 -53.22 12.87
CA LYS A 109 -8.69 -54.17 12.96
C LYS A 109 -8.31 -55.35 13.88
N PRO A 110 -9.21 -55.87 14.78
CA PRO A 110 -10.60 -55.37 14.93
C PRO A 110 -10.64 -53.99 15.58
N ILE A 111 -11.56 -53.15 15.11
CA ILE A 111 -11.68 -51.77 15.59
C ILE A 111 -12.08 -51.77 17.07
N GLU A 112 -11.14 -51.32 17.92
CA GLU A 112 -11.46 -51.05 19.31
C GLU A 112 -12.09 -49.68 19.41
N PHE A 113 -13.35 -49.60 19.83
CA PHE A 113 -14.10 -48.36 19.85
C PHE A 113 -13.51 -47.29 20.77
N GLU A 114 -12.80 -47.68 21.81
CA GLU A 114 -12.12 -46.75 22.70
C GLU A 114 -10.97 -46.04 21.99
N ASP A 115 -10.24 -46.74 21.13
CA ASP A 115 -9.17 -46.13 20.32
C ASP A 115 -9.71 -45.28 19.20
N LEU A 116 -10.82 -45.69 18.56
CA LEU A 116 -11.52 -44.88 17.59
C LEU A 116 -12.01 -43.56 18.21
N GLU A 117 -12.65 -43.60 19.40
CA GLU A 117 -13.09 -42.40 20.12
C GLU A 117 -11.91 -41.46 20.44
N LYS A 118 -10.76 -41.99 20.89
CA LYS A 118 -9.54 -41.22 21.17
C LYS A 118 -8.98 -40.56 19.90
N THR A 119 -8.94 -41.30 18.79
CA THR A 119 -8.44 -40.82 17.51
C THR A 119 -9.35 -39.73 16.95
N ILE A 120 -10.67 -39.91 17.01
CA ILE A 120 -11.62 -38.87 16.61
C ILE A 120 -11.45 -37.58 17.45
N ALA A 121 -11.34 -37.74 18.79
CA ALA A 121 -11.15 -36.57 19.68
C ALA A 121 -9.83 -35.84 19.39
N LYS A 122 -8.72 -36.58 19.18
CA LYS A 122 -7.41 -36.02 18.80
C LYS A 122 -7.48 -35.29 17.48
N THR A 123 -8.15 -35.85 16.48
CA THR A 123 -8.33 -35.23 15.15
C THR A 123 -9.11 -33.95 15.26
N LEU A 124 -10.22 -33.92 16.04
CA LEU A 124 -11.04 -32.74 16.26
C LEU A 124 -10.25 -31.59 16.90
N VAL A 125 -9.46 -31.91 17.93
CA VAL A 125 -8.60 -30.92 18.59
C VAL A 125 -7.64 -30.28 17.57
N HIS A 126 -7.00 -31.10 16.75
CA HIS A 126 -6.03 -30.66 15.76
C HIS A 126 -6.66 -29.81 14.64
N LEU A 127 -7.83 -30.23 14.15
CA LEU A 127 -8.61 -29.48 13.15
C LEU A 127 -9.05 -28.11 13.67
N ASN A 128 -9.55 -28.07 14.91
CA ASN A 128 -9.98 -26.81 15.53
C ASN A 128 -8.80 -25.83 15.71
N GLN A 129 -7.64 -26.32 16.13
CA GLN A 129 -6.43 -25.50 16.23
C GLN A 129 -6.00 -24.95 14.86
N PHE A 130 -5.96 -25.81 13.84
CA PHE A 130 -5.59 -25.41 12.49
C PHE A 130 -6.56 -24.38 11.90
N ARG A 131 -7.87 -24.60 12.03
CA ARG A 131 -8.91 -23.67 11.60
C ARG A 131 -8.86 -22.33 12.36
N GLY A 132 -8.58 -22.39 13.65
CA GLY A 132 -8.36 -21.20 14.48
C GLY A 132 -7.23 -20.34 13.94
N LEU A 133 -6.06 -20.91 13.70
CA LEU A 133 -4.91 -20.20 13.13
C LEU A 133 -5.19 -19.65 11.74
N LYS A 134 -5.88 -20.40 10.88
CA LYS A 134 -6.25 -19.96 9.53
C LYS A 134 -7.23 -18.76 9.59
N THR A 135 -8.19 -18.80 10.52
CA THR A 135 -9.15 -17.72 10.74
C THR A 135 -8.46 -16.45 11.27
N GLU A 136 -7.58 -16.60 12.26
CA GLU A 136 -6.81 -15.48 12.82
C GLU A 136 -5.93 -14.85 11.75
N LYS A 137 -5.22 -15.65 10.94
CA LYS A 137 -4.42 -15.16 9.83
C LYS A 137 -5.27 -14.38 8.80
N ALA A 138 -6.42 -14.95 8.40
CA ALA A 138 -7.32 -14.30 7.46
C ALA A 138 -7.92 -12.99 8.03
N GLN A 139 -8.20 -12.93 9.34
CA GLN A 139 -8.65 -11.70 9.99
C GLN A 139 -7.55 -10.64 10.05
N ALA A 140 -6.31 -11.04 10.38
CA ALA A 140 -5.17 -10.13 10.38
C ALA A 140 -4.88 -9.58 8.97
N GLU A 141 -4.92 -10.42 7.93
CA GLU A 141 -4.76 -9.98 6.54
C GLU A 141 -5.88 -9.02 6.09
N ARG A 142 -7.13 -9.28 6.49
CA ARG A 142 -8.25 -8.36 6.21
C ARG A 142 -8.10 -7.04 6.94
N ALA A 143 -7.70 -7.06 8.21
CA ALA A 143 -7.45 -5.85 8.98
C ALA A 143 -6.32 -5.02 8.35
N HIS A 144 -5.21 -5.67 7.98
CA HIS A 144 -4.10 -5.05 7.27
C HIS A 144 -4.55 -4.39 5.96
N THR A 145 -5.28 -5.13 5.11
CA THR A 145 -5.79 -4.61 3.83
C THR A 145 -6.75 -3.44 4.02
N THR A 146 -7.57 -3.47 5.07
CA THR A 146 -8.49 -2.38 5.38
C THR A 146 -7.73 -1.14 5.86
N LEU A 147 -6.79 -1.28 6.78
CA LEU A 147 -5.96 -0.18 7.28
C LEU A 147 -5.12 0.46 6.18
N SER A 148 -4.57 -0.34 5.27
CA SER A 148 -3.76 0.14 4.13
C SER A 148 -4.55 0.99 3.11
N ARG A 149 -5.88 1.05 3.23
CA ARG A 149 -6.71 1.97 2.42
C ARG A 149 -6.87 3.35 3.04
N TYR A 150 -6.65 3.47 4.35
CA TYR A 150 -6.82 4.73 5.09
C TYR A 150 -5.49 5.34 5.52
N PHE A 151 -4.44 4.52 5.63
CA PHE A 151 -3.12 4.95 6.08
C PHE A 151 -2.06 4.55 5.06
N SER A 152 -0.98 5.31 4.99
CA SER A 152 0.17 4.94 4.16
C SER A 152 0.81 3.62 4.63
N PRO A 153 1.45 2.86 3.74
CA PRO A 153 2.09 1.59 4.11
C PRO A 153 3.05 1.72 5.29
N SER A 154 3.86 2.77 5.35
CA SER A 154 4.81 3.02 6.44
C SER A 154 4.13 3.29 7.78
N VAL A 155 2.98 3.97 7.79
CA VAL A 155 2.16 4.16 9.01
C VAL A 155 1.56 2.83 9.44
N VAL A 156 1.03 2.02 8.52
CA VAL A 156 0.47 0.69 8.83
C VAL A 156 1.54 -0.23 9.42
N GLU A 157 2.74 -0.26 8.86
CA GLU A 157 3.85 -1.06 9.39
C GLU A 157 4.22 -0.64 10.82
N THR A 158 4.30 0.68 11.07
CA THR A 158 4.57 1.19 12.42
C THR A 158 3.47 0.80 13.41
N LEU A 159 2.19 0.90 12.99
CA LEU A 159 1.03 0.49 13.78
C LEU A 159 1.03 -1.00 14.15
N LEU A 160 1.49 -1.85 13.24
CA LEU A 160 1.55 -3.30 13.46
C LEU A 160 2.72 -3.71 14.37
N GLN A 161 3.82 -2.95 14.34
CA GLN A 161 5.00 -3.22 15.18
C GLN A 161 4.83 -2.69 16.60
N ASP A 162 4.18 -1.55 16.76
CA ASP A 162 3.94 -0.90 18.05
C ASP A 162 2.52 -0.32 18.11
N PRO A 163 1.55 -1.08 18.65
CA PRO A 163 0.18 -0.59 18.83
C PRO A 163 0.07 0.66 19.72
N ASP A 164 1.05 0.88 20.61
CA ASP A 164 1.08 2.06 21.50
C ASP A 164 1.53 3.33 20.76
N CYS A 165 2.08 3.20 19.55
CA CYS A 165 2.41 4.35 18.68
C CYS A 165 1.15 5.14 18.24
N LEU A 166 -0.06 4.59 18.44
CA LEU A 166 -1.34 5.29 18.29
C LEU A 166 -1.68 6.24 19.42
N SER A 167 -0.93 6.22 20.51
CA SER A 167 -1.14 7.15 21.63
C SER A 167 -1.01 8.60 21.13
N PRO A 168 -1.90 9.51 21.58
CA PRO A 168 -1.75 10.93 21.27
C PRO A 168 -0.38 11.43 21.71
N GLY A 169 0.33 12.08 20.79
CA GLY A 169 1.66 12.61 21.05
C GLY A 169 2.41 12.94 19.77
N GLY A 170 3.52 13.63 19.92
CA GLY A 170 4.37 13.97 18.78
C GLY A 170 5.80 14.23 19.23
N GLU A 171 6.74 13.99 18.36
CA GLU A 171 8.15 14.27 18.58
C GLU A 171 8.67 15.31 17.59
N ARG A 172 9.69 16.05 18.03
CA ARG A 172 10.34 17.04 17.17
C ARG A 172 11.38 16.34 16.28
N ARG A 173 11.14 16.36 14.98
CA ARG A 173 12.02 15.77 13.96
C ARG A 173 12.34 16.78 12.86
N ILE A 174 13.46 16.56 12.18
CA ILE A 174 13.74 17.18 10.89
C ILE A 174 13.18 16.27 9.82
N ALA A 175 12.29 16.80 8.98
CA ALA A 175 11.64 16.06 7.90
C ALA A 175 11.49 16.95 6.67
N THR A 176 11.13 16.34 5.54
CA THR A 176 10.82 17.06 4.30
C THR A 176 9.34 16.92 3.98
N PHE A 177 8.71 18.04 3.67
CA PHE A 177 7.29 18.16 3.34
C PHE A 177 7.13 18.43 1.86
N LEU A 178 6.23 17.71 1.21
CA LEU A 178 5.88 17.84 -0.19
C LEU A 178 4.38 18.07 -0.30
N PHE A 179 4.00 19.15 -1.01
CA PHE A 179 2.62 19.50 -1.30
C PHE A 179 2.41 19.53 -2.81
N THR A 180 1.31 18.95 -3.25
CA THR A 180 0.90 19.03 -4.65
C THR A 180 -0.44 19.74 -4.76
N ASP A 181 -0.70 20.35 -5.90
CA ASP A 181 -2.00 20.93 -6.25
C ASP A 181 -2.18 20.90 -7.78
N LEU A 182 -3.41 20.73 -8.23
CA LEU A 182 -3.74 20.63 -9.64
C LEU A 182 -4.31 21.96 -10.13
N GLN A 183 -3.61 22.60 -11.05
CA GLN A 183 -4.02 23.90 -11.58
C GLN A 183 -5.41 23.83 -12.22
N ASP A 184 -6.26 24.83 -11.93
CA ASP A 184 -7.59 25.00 -12.53
C ASP A 184 -8.52 23.79 -12.40
N PHE A 185 -8.35 22.97 -11.32
CA PHE A 185 -9.20 21.81 -11.08
C PHE A 185 -10.63 22.21 -10.68
N THR A 186 -10.81 23.27 -9.88
CA THR A 186 -12.14 23.75 -9.46
C THR A 186 -13.07 24.07 -10.63
N PRO A 187 -12.65 24.86 -11.66
CA PRO A 187 -13.46 25.07 -12.85
C PRO A 187 -13.80 23.77 -13.61
N LEU A 188 -12.89 22.80 -13.63
CA LEU A 188 -13.14 21.50 -14.25
C LEU A 188 -14.25 20.73 -13.51
N VAL A 189 -14.23 20.73 -12.17
CA VAL A 189 -15.28 20.12 -11.34
C VAL A 189 -16.65 20.73 -11.61
N GLU A 190 -16.72 22.07 -11.70
CA GLU A 190 -17.98 22.78 -11.93
C GLU A 190 -18.57 22.53 -13.33
N SER A 191 -17.73 22.23 -14.32
CA SER A 191 -18.15 22.07 -15.73
C SER A 191 -18.35 20.62 -16.16
N SER A 192 -18.01 19.63 -15.33
CA SER A 192 -17.99 18.21 -15.67
C SER A 192 -19.03 17.40 -14.92
N SER A 193 -19.34 16.18 -15.42
CA SER A 193 -20.21 15.25 -14.71
C SER A 193 -19.52 14.67 -13.47
N SER A 194 -20.30 14.33 -12.44
CA SER A 194 -19.78 13.77 -11.19
C SER A 194 -18.99 12.47 -11.42
N ASP A 195 -19.48 11.59 -12.29
CA ASP A 195 -18.83 10.31 -12.58
C ASP A 195 -17.45 10.52 -13.21
N LEU A 196 -17.34 11.44 -14.17
CA LEU A 196 -16.07 11.79 -14.79
C LEU A 196 -15.06 12.32 -13.76
N ILE A 197 -15.51 13.22 -12.87
CA ILE A 197 -14.64 13.81 -11.84
C ILE A 197 -14.16 12.75 -10.85
N VAL A 198 -15.04 11.84 -10.43
CA VAL A 198 -14.67 10.73 -9.51
C VAL A 198 -13.63 9.81 -10.14
N ASP A 199 -13.84 9.39 -11.39
CA ASP A 199 -12.91 8.50 -12.08
C ASP A 199 -11.55 9.19 -12.32
N LEU A 200 -11.57 10.44 -12.78
CA LEU A 200 -10.38 11.23 -13.05
C LEU A 200 -9.58 11.49 -11.77
N LEU A 201 -10.25 11.95 -10.70
CA LEU A 201 -9.60 12.28 -9.43
C LEU A 201 -9.02 11.03 -8.77
N ASN A 202 -9.76 9.91 -8.77
CA ASN A 202 -9.25 8.66 -8.23
C ASN A 202 -8.01 8.17 -8.99
N ALA A 203 -8.03 8.21 -10.33
CA ALA A 203 -6.88 7.80 -11.13
C ALA A 203 -5.66 8.72 -10.92
N TYR A 204 -5.88 10.03 -10.80
CA TYR A 204 -4.82 11.00 -10.50
C TYR A 204 -4.22 10.78 -9.11
N LEU A 205 -5.07 10.68 -8.08
CA LEU A 205 -4.63 10.48 -6.70
C LEU A 205 -3.92 9.14 -6.50
N ASP A 206 -4.42 8.07 -7.12
CA ASP A 206 -3.76 6.75 -7.10
C ASP A 206 -2.35 6.82 -7.70
N GLY A 207 -2.19 7.49 -8.82
CA GLY A 207 -0.90 7.70 -9.44
C GLY A 207 0.06 8.53 -8.58
N VAL A 208 -0.39 9.68 -8.06
CA VAL A 208 0.45 10.55 -7.21
C VAL A 208 0.85 9.86 -5.91
N THR A 209 -0.11 9.24 -5.21
CA THR A 209 0.17 8.52 -3.95
C THR A 209 1.05 7.30 -4.18
N GLY A 210 0.86 6.57 -5.28
CA GLY A 210 1.73 5.48 -5.69
C GLY A 210 3.18 5.93 -5.91
N VAL A 211 3.40 7.08 -6.53
CA VAL A 211 4.74 7.67 -6.68
C VAL A 211 5.32 8.06 -5.31
N VAL A 212 4.54 8.67 -4.42
CA VAL A 212 4.99 9.02 -3.06
C VAL A 212 5.45 7.77 -2.31
N PHE A 213 4.67 6.69 -2.32
CA PHE A 213 5.02 5.44 -1.64
C PHE A 213 6.25 4.77 -2.24
N ALA A 214 6.38 4.77 -3.58
CA ALA A 214 7.54 4.20 -4.26
C ALA A 214 8.86 4.91 -3.90
N HIS A 215 8.79 6.18 -3.46
CA HIS A 215 9.95 6.96 -3.03
C HIS A 215 10.10 7.04 -1.50
N GLY A 216 9.42 6.17 -0.74
CA GLY A 216 9.54 6.10 0.73
C GLY A 216 8.84 7.24 1.47
N GLY A 217 7.96 7.98 0.80
CA GLY A 217 7.14 9.02 1.42
C GLY A 217 5.90 8.47 2.12
N THR A 218 5.41 9.23 3.07
CA THR A 218 4.15 8.98 3.78
C THR A 218 3.13 10.04 3.40
N VAL A 219 1.98 9.63 2.89
CA VAL A 219 0.85 10.55 2.64
C VAL A 219 0.20 10.87 3.99
N MET A 220 0.27 12.15 4.38
CA MET A 220 -0.38 12.64 5.59
C MET A 220 -1.86 12.92 5.37
N LYS A 221 -2.19 13.54 4.24
CA LYS A 221 -3.55 13.99 3.95
C LYS A 221 -3.77 14.18 2.46
N ILE A 222 -5.02 13.97 2.04
CA ILE A 222 -5.53 14.37 0.73
C ILE A 222 -6.60 15.42 0.98
N VAL A 223 -6.49 16.56 0.32
CA VAL A 223 -7.44 17.68 0.43
C VAL A 223 -7.88 18.09 -0.97
N GLY A 224 -9.06 17.62 -1.40
CA GLY A 224 -9.48 17.76 -2.80
C GLY A 224 -8.54 17.02 -3.75
N ASP A 225 -7.89 17.75 -4.63
CA ASP A 225 -6.87 17.28 -5.58
C ASP A 225 -5.43 17.39 -5.04
N SER A 226 -5.26 17.98 -3.87
CA SER A 226 -3.96 18.20 -3.23
C SER A 226 -3.53 17.01 -2.40
N VAL A 227 -2.29 16.56 -2.58
CA VAL A 227 -1.64 15.50 -1.77
C VAL A 227 -0.56 16.12 -0.89
N HIS A 228 -0.67 15.89 0.41
CA HIS A 228 0.32 16.34 1.40
C HIS A 228 1.12 15.12 1.86
N ALA A 229 2.42 15.12 1.61
CA ALA A 229 3.32 14.03 1.94
C ALA A 229 4.48 14.50 2.83
N ILE A 230 5.02 13.56 3.60
CA ILE A 230 6.19 13.73 4.46
C ILE A 230 7.21 12.64 4.15
N PHE A 231 8.49 13.00 4.22
CA PHE A 231 9.65 12.12 4.12
C PHE A 231 10.49 12.23 5.37
N GLY A 232 10.98 11.07 5.91
CA GLY A 232 11.69 11.01 7.19
C GLY A 232 10.78 10.81 8.39
N ALA A 233 9.50 10.43 8.18
CA ALA A 233 8.56 10.02 9.23
C ALA A 233 7.42 9.17 8.64
N PRO A 234 6.85 8.19 9.41
CA PRO A 234 7.25 7.78 10.75
C PRO A 234 8.62 7.09 10.78
N ALA A 235 9.01 6.40 9.71
CA ALA A 235 10.33 5.81 9.58
C ALA A 235 11.40 6.89 9.37
N ASP A 236 12.54 6.73 10.04
CA ASP A 236 13.67 7.64 9.89
C ASP A 236 14.45 7.29 8.61
N HIS A 237 14.65 8.28 7.75
CA HIS A 237 15.43 8.15 6.53
C HIS A 237 16.41 9.33 6.42
N PRO A 238 17.73 9.07 6.48
CA PRO A 238 18.73 10.15 6.41
C PRO A 238 18.67 10.93 5.10
N ASP A 239 18.29 10.30 4.00
CA ASP A 239 18.21 10.90 2.66
C ASP A 239 16.80 11.45 2.32
N HIS A 240 15.97 11.73 3.33
CA HIS A 240 14.59 12.18 3.15
C HIS A 240 14.42 13.38 2.20
N ALA A 241 15.37 14.31 2.20
CA ALA A 241 15.33 15.49 1.33
C ALA A 241 15.56 15.13 -0.14
N ALA A 242 16.55 14.28 -0.41
CA ALA A 242 16.83 13.79 -1.77
C ALA A 242 15.69 12.94 -2.31
N GLN A 243 15.11 12.05 -1.47
CA GLN A 243 13.95 11.24 -1.82
C GLN A 243 12.73 12.12 -2.17
N ALA A 244 12.48 13.18 -1.39
CA ALA A 244 11.37 14.10 -1.65
C ALA A 244 11.52 14.85 -2.98
N VAL A 245 12.73 15.31 -3.31
CA VAL A 245 12.98 16.00 -4.60
C VAL A 245 12.87 15.01 -5.77
N THR A 246 13.41 13.80 -5.64
CA THR A 246 13.27 12.76 -6.67
C THR A 246 11.78 12.37 -6.86
N CYS A 247 11.04 12.28 -5.76
CA CYS A 247 9.59 12.06 -5.79
C CYS A 247 8.87 13.21 -6.52
N ALA A 248 9.22 14.47 -6.24
CA ALA A 248 8.62 15.62 -6.91
C ALA A 248 8.82 15.57 -8.43
N LEU A 249 10.04 15.25 -8.90
CA LEU A 249 10.33 15.05 -10.32
C LEU A 249 9.54 13.88 -10.92
N ALA A 250 9.41 12.79 -10.19
CA ALA A 250 8.63 11.63 -10.64
C ALA A 250 7.12 11.92 -10.70
N ILE A 251 6.58 12.68 -9.74
CA ILE A 251 5.19 13.16 -9.77
C ILE A 251 4.97 14.08 -10.99
N ASP A 252 5.86 15.01 -11.26
CA ASP A 252 5.77 15.89 -12.40
C ASP A 252 5.77 15.14 -13.74
N ALA A 253 6.66 14.13 -13.86
CA ALA A 253 6.69 13.26 -15.02
C ALA A 253 5.41 12.41 -15.18
N PHE A 254 4.84 11.91 -14.09
CA PHE A 254 3.54 11.23 -14.09
C PHE A 254 2.42 12.17 -14.50
N ALA A 255 2.33 13.35 -13.85
CA ALA A 255 1.28 14.32 -14.09
C ALA A 255 1.28 14.84 -15.52
N THR A 256 2.45 15.06 -16.10
CA THR A 256 2.60 15.47 -17.52
C THR A 256 2.04 14.41 -18.47
N ARG A 257 2.34 13.13 -18.24
CA ARG A 257 1.77 12.04 -19.05
C ARG A 257 0.27 11.93 -18.84
N PHE A 258 -0.19 12.01 -17.60
CA PHE A 258 -1.62 11.96 -17.27
C PHE A 258 -2.41 13.10 -17.91
N GLN A 259 -1.85 14.32 -17.89
CA GLN A 259 -2.42 15.49 -18.57
C GLN A 259 -2.54 15.26 -20.08
N ALA A 260 -1.51 14.73 -20.73
CA ALA A 260 -1.54 14.40 -22.15
C ALA A 260 -2.62 13.35 -22.50
N GLU A 261 -2.79 12.33 -21.65
CA GLU A 261 -3.85 11.32 -21.79
C GLU A 261 -5.25 11.93 -21.65
N MET A 262 -5.44 12.86 -20.72
CA MET A 262 -6.70 13.57 -20.53
C MET A 262 -7.00 14.52 -21.72
N THR A 263 -5.99 15.22 -22.21
CA THR A 263 -6.11 16.06 -23.40
C THR A 263 -6.53 15.25 -24.63
N ALA A 264 -5.99 14.04 -24.80
CA ALA A 264 -6.40 13.14 -25.89
C ALA A 264 -7.88 12.68 -25.78
N LYS A 265 -8.46 12.76 -24.57
CA LYS A 265 -9.88 12.51 -24.29
C LYS A 265 -10.74 13.79 -24.32
N ASN A 266 -10.18 14.92 -24.75
CA ASN A 266 -10.80 16.26 -24.73
C ASN A 266 -11.13 16.77 -23.32
N ILE A 267 -10.38 16.35 -22.31
CA ILE A 267 -10.47 16.86 -20.94
C ILE A 267 -9.28 17.79 -20.72
N ASN A 268 -9.57 19.08 -20.49
CA ASN A 268 -8.54 20.07 -20.23
C ASN A 268 -8.13 20.06 -18.76
N LEU A 269 -7.08 19.31 -18.45
CA LEU A 269 -6.51 19.21 -17.10
C LEU A 269 -5.32 20.16 -16.98
N GLY A 270 -5.26 20.92 -15.88
CA GLY A 270 -4.13 21.81 -15.60
C GLY A 270 -2.86 21.06 -15.21
N ALA A 271 -1.75 21.78 -15.12
CA ALA A 271 -0.48 21.24 -14.66
C ALA A 271 -0.51 20.98 -13.13
N THR A 272 0.25 19.99 -12.67
CA THR A 272 0.47 19.78 -11.24
C THR A 272 1.59 20.70 -10.76
N ARG A 273 1.34 21.42 -9.67
CA ARG A 273 2.33 22.25 -8.98
C ARG A 273 2.80 21.52 -7.73
N ILE A 274 4.07 21.65 -7.41
CA ILE A 274 4.71 20.92 -6.29
C ILE A 274 5.57 21.88 -5.50
N GLY A 275 5.39 21.90 -4.17
CA GLY A 275 6.24 22.63 -3.24
C GLY A 275 6.96 21.68 -2.28
N VAL A 276 8.27 21.84 -2.12
CA VAL A 276 9.11 20.99 -1.26
C VAL A 276 9.90 21.84 -0.29
N ASN A 277 9.81 21.55 1.00
CA ASN A 277 10.61 22.23 2.02
C ASN A 277 10.95 21.32 3.20
N SER A 278 12.16 21.48 3.76
CA SER A 278 12.69 20.70 4.84
C SER A 278 12.90 21.51 6.11
N GLY A 279 12.76 20.89 7.28
CA GLY A 279 13.08 21.49 8.55
C GLY A 279 12.41 20.81 9.74
N ALA A 280 12.54 21.42 10.91
CA ALA A 280 12.02 20.87 12.16
C ALA A 280 10.51 21.08 12.29
N ALA A 281 9.79 20.00 12.57
CA ALA A 281 8.37 19.99 12.91
C ALA A 281 8.10 19.05 14.10
N VAL A 282 6.94 19.21 14.74
CA VAL A 282 6.43 18.22 15.69
C VAL A 282 5.51 17.30 14.90
N ILE A 283 5.89 16.02 14.82
CA ILE A 283 5.24 15.01 13.98
C ILE A 283 4.69 13.92 14.86
N GLY A 284 3.46 13.48 14.63
CA GLY A 284 2.83 12.42 15.42
C GLY A 284 1.31 12.40 15.30
N ASN A 285 0.66 11.78 16.28
CA ASN A 285 -0.79 11.63 16.34
C ASN A 285 -1.40 12.78 17.16
N PHE A 286 -2.18 13.62 16.50
CA PHE A 286 -2.84 14.76 17.10
C PHE A 286 -4.35 14.60 17.03
N GLY A 287 -5.02 14.74 18.17
CA GLY A 287 -6.48 14.63 18.23
C GLY A 287 -6.98 14.30 19.63
N GLY A 288 -8.16 13.75 19.68
CA GLY A 288 -8.84 13.34 20.93
C GLY A 288 -8.97 11.82 21.02
N ALA A 289 -9.68 11.36 22.05
CA ALA A 289 -9.89 9.92 22.29
C ALA A 289 -10.65 9.18 21.17
N ASN A 290 -11.45 9.89 20.37
CA ASN A 290 -12.30 9.27 19.36
C ASN A 290 -11.76 9.44 17.93
N PHE A 291 -10.85 10.37 17.70
CA PHE A 291 -10.27 10.66 16.40
C PHE A 291 -8.90 11.31 16.57
N PHE A 292 -7.94 10.83 15.84
CA PHE A 292 -6.63 11.45 15.70
C PHE A 292 -6.19 11.41 14.24
N ASP A 293 -5.30 12.33 13.90
CA ASP A 293 -4.70 12.47 12.58
C ASP A 293 -3.18 12.38 12.72
N TYR A 294 -2.53 11.54 11.92
CA TYR A 294 -1.06 11.52 11.85
C TYR A 294 -0.62 12.70 10.99
N THR A 295 -0.07 13.71 11.63
CA THR A 295 0.23 14.97 10.97
C THR A 295 1.44 15.68 11.57
N ALA A 296 1.80 16.84 11.02
CA ALA A 296 2.94 17.63 11.45
C ALA A 296 2.55 19.08 11.74
N TYR A 297 3.06 19.62 12.82
CA TYR A 297 2.94 21.03 13.19
C TYR A 297 4.30 21.71 13.14
N GLY A 298 4.41 22.75 12.35
CA GLY A 298 5.61 23.56 12.21
C GLY A 298 5.50 24.53 11.06
N ASP A 299 6.26 25.61 11.16
CA ASP A 299 6.32 26.63 10.12
C ASP A 299 6.81 26.07 8.77
N VAL A 300 7.69 25.06 8.82
CA VAL A 300 8.23 24.36 7.66
C VAL A 300 7.14 23.74 6.77
N VAL A 301 6.05 23.27 7.38
CA VAL A 301 4.91 22.67 6.67
C VAL A 301 4.18 23.76 5.85
N ASN A 302 3.91 24.89 6.47
CA ASN A 302 3.27 26.03 5.81
C ASN A 302 4.14 26.62 4.70
N ILE A 303 5.47 26.61 4.88
CA ILE A 303 6.40 27.02 3.84
C ILE A 303 6.26 26.10 2.61
N ALA A 304 6.26 24.78 2.77
CA ALA A 304 6.10 23.84 1.66
C ALA A 304 4.80 24.12 0.86
N ALA A 305 3.68 24.33 1.55
CA ALA A 305 2.42 24.70 0.91
C ALA A 305 2.50 26.03 0.14
N ARG A 306 3.20 27.03 0.70
CA ARG A 306 3.40 28.31 0.01
C ARG A 306 4.34 28.22 -1.19
N LEU A 307 5.31 27.31 -1.15
CA LEU A 307 6.18 27.04 -2.29
C LEU A 307 5.39 26.37 -3.44
N GLU A 308 4.43 25.51 -3.13
CA GLU A 308 3.50 25.00 -4.14
C GLU A 308 2.77 26.16 -4.83
N GLN A 309 2.17 27.07 -4.05
CA GLN A 309 1.44 28.23 -4.59
C GLN A 309 2.34 29.19 -5.38
N ALA A 310 3.60 29.33 -4.98
CA ALA A 310 4.57 30.21 -5.66
C ALA A 310 4.76 29.81 -7.13
N ASN A 311 4.63 28.53 -7.49
CA ASN A 311 4.73 28.07 -8.87
C ASN A 311 3.75 28.79 -9.81
N LYS A 312 2.56 29.16 -9.32
CA LYS A 312 1.57 29.92 -10.10
C LYS A 312 2.11 31.26 -10.55
N ILE A 313 2.94 31.88 -9.72
CA ILE A 313 3.46 33.23 -9.97
C ILE A 313 4.72 33.21 -10.83
N VAL A 314 5.64 32.26 -10.52
CA VAL A 314 6.93 32.17 -11.19
C VAL A 314 6.89 31.34 -12.48
N GLY A 315 5.81 30.58 -12.70
CA GLY A 315 5.63 29.75 -13.88
C GLY A 315 6.30 28.38 -13.80
N SER A 316 7.00 28.04 -12.70
CA SER A 316 7.59 26.72 -12.50
C SER A 316 6.55 25.69 -12.11
N ARG A 317 6.89 24.39 -12.21
CA ARG A 317 6.04 23.29 -11.74
C ARG A 317 6.47 22.77 -10.39
N ILE A 318 7.76 22.88 -10.06
CA ILE A 318 8.34 22.42 -8.79
C ILE A 318 9.12 23.56 -8.17
N CYS A 319 8.84 23.88 -6.90
CA CYS A 319 9.58 24.87 -6.12
C CYS A 319 10.15 24.22 -4.86
N VAL A 320 11.48 24.23 -4.72
CA VAL A 320 12.23 23.62 -3.61
C VAL A 320 12.90 24.72 -2.80
N GLY A 321 12.67 24.74 -1.48
CA GLY A 321 13.31 25.70 -0.58
C GLY A 321 14.79 25.38 -0.32
N GLN A 322 15.61 26.42 -0.07
CA GLN A 322 17.03 26.32 0.27
C GLN A 322 17.30 25.29 1.37
N ASN A 323 16.45 25.25 2.40
CA ASN A 323 16.59 24.31 3.52
C ASN A 323 16.60 22.84 3.09
N THR A 324 15.92 22.52 1.98
CA THR A 324 15.92 21.17 1.39
C THR A 324 17.20 20.95 0.60
N VAL A 325 17.60 21.93 -0.19
CA VAL A 325 18.81 21.87 -1.02
C VAL A 325 20.07 21.67 -0.14
N ASP A 326 20.14 22.34 1.01
CA ASP A 326 21.25 22.23 1.97
C ASP A 326 21.41 20.82 2.56
N LEU A 327 20.38 20.00 2.53
CA LEU A 327 20.42 18.60 3.00
C LEU A 327 20.80 17.60 1.89
N ILE A 328 20.94 18.08 0.65
CA ILE A 328 21.24 17.21 -0.51
C ILE A 328 22.68 17.43 -0.95
N SER A 329 23.50 16.40 -0.86
CA SER A 329 24.94 16.49 -1.21
C SER A 329 25.20 16.80 -2.69
N SER A 330 24.27 16.48 -3.57
CA SER A 330 24.42 16.68 -5.03
C SER A 330 23.05 17.08 -5.62
N PHE A 331 22.66 18.33 -5.42
CA PHE A 331 21.43 18.89 -5.98
C PHE A 331 21.69 19.43 -7.39
N THR A 332 20.83 19.09 -8.33
CA THR A 332 20.84 19.63 -9.69
C THR A 332 19.57 20.46 -9.90
N GLY A 333 19.71 21.70 -10.24
CA GLY A 333 18.57 22.62 -10.43
C GLY A 333 19.01 24.04 -10.71
N ARG A 334 18.06 24.92 -11.01
CA ARG A 334 18.30 26.34 -11.27
C ARG A 334 17.60 27.21 -10.22
N VAL A 335 18.16 28.40 -9.97
CA VAL A 335 17.63 29.33 -8.96
C VAL A 335 16.38 30.01 -9.48
N ILE A 336 15.27 29.93 -8.72
CA ILE A 336 14.04 30.70 -8.98
C ILE A 336 14.22 32.13 -8.49
N GLY A 337 14.73 32.32 -7.28
CA GLY A 337 14.90 33.65 -6.64
C GLY A 337 14.74 33.56 -5.13
N ASN A 338 14.67 34.70 -4.49
CA ASN A 338 14.42 34.87 -3.06
C ASN A 338 12.93 35.20 -2.86
N LEU A 339 12.14 34.20 -2.47
CA LEU A 339 10.68 34.37 -2.32
C LEU A 339 10.35 34.95 -0.95
N LEU A 340 9.72 36.12 -0.93
CA LEU A 340 9.15 36.71 0.27
C LEU A 340 7.76 36.11 0.51
N LEU A 341 7.70 35.13 1.39
CA LEU A 341 6.46 34.42 1.70
C LEU A 341 5.56 35.25 2.61
N LYS A 342 4.25 35.18 2.42
CA LYS A 342 3.25 35.93 3.22
C LYS A 342 3.48 35.72 4.72
N GLY A 343 3.57 36.80 5.50
CA GLY A 343 3.79 36.73 6.96
C GLY A 343 5.20 36.36 7.37
N LYS A 344 6.18 36.42 6.47
CA LYS A 344 7.60 36.29 6.74
C LYS A 344 8.31 37.63 6.57
N SER A 345 9.30 37.87 7.43
CA SER A 345 10.17 39.03 7.35
C SER A 345 11.45 38.79 6.54
N ALA A 346 11.80 37.52 6.36
CA ALA A 346 12.96 37.10 5.57
C ALA A 346 12.52 36.31 4.34
N SER A 347 13.16 36.61 3.20
CA SER A 347 12.96 35.85 1.98
C SER A 347 13.66 34.50 2.04
N LEU A 348 13.10 33.51 1.36
CA LEU A 348 13.66 32.16 1.21
C LEU A 348 14.16 31.98 -0.22
N ARG A 349 15.43 31.60 -0.37
CA ARG A 349 15.98 31.22 -1.68
C ARG A 349 15.36 29.92 -2.12
N CYS A 350 14.89 29.87 -3.36
CA CYS A 350 14.16 28.75 -3.93
C CYS A 350 14.73 28.32 -5.25
N TYR A 351 14.52 27.05 -5.58
CA TYR A 351 15.11 26.41 -6.75
C TYR A 351 14.06 25.58 -7.49
N GLU A 352 14.23 25.46 -8.79
CA GLU A 352 13.56 24.47 -9.62
C GLU A 352 14.53 23.29 -9.84
N PRO A 353 14.18 22.06 -9.40
CA PRO A 353 15.02 20.91 -9.62
C PRO A 353 14.95 20.48 -11.08
N LEU A 354 16.05 19.95 -11.60
CA LEU A 354 16.17 19.45 -12.97
C LEU A 354 16.49 17.96 -12.97
N THR A 355 15.99 17.24 -13.97
CA THR A 355 16.46 15.88 -14.25
C THR A 355 17.87 15.91 -14.82
N GLY A 356 18.68 14.85 -14.59
CA GLY A 356 20.07 14.83 -15.04
C GLY A 356 20.28 14.97 -16.56
N ASP A 357 19.21 14.78 -17.34
CA ASP A 357 19.20 14.91 -18.81
C ASP A 357 18.80 16.31 -19.29
N GLU A 358 18.22 17.14 -18.41
CA GLU A 358 17.91 18.53 -18.73
C GLU A 358 19.14 19.39 -18.49
N THR A 359 19.85 19.71 -19.55
CA THR A 359 20.86 20.77 -19.49
C THR A 359 20.16 22.06 -19.09
N VAL A 360 20.57 22.62 -17.95
CA VAL A 360 20.25 24.02 -17.61
C VAL A 360 20.45 24.83 -18.87
N ALA A 361 19.42 25.56 -19.32
CA ALA A 361 19.54 26.32 -20.56
C ALA A 361 20.85 27.09 -20.52
N ALA A 362 21.73 26.79 -21.44
CA ALA A 362 23.11 27.31 -21.40
C ALA A 362 23.04 28.84 -21.27
N GLY A 363 23.53 29.38 -20.17
CA GLY A 363 23.51 30.77 -19.84
C GLY A 363 22.48 31.20 -18.80
N TYR A 364 21.60 30.32 -18.28
CA TYR A 364 20.63 30.72 -17.24
C TYR A 364 21.35 31.17 -15.95
N ASP A 365 22.33 30.39 -15.48
CA ASP A 365 23.09 30.74 -14.27
C ASP A 365 23.86 32.05 -14.44
N GLU A 366 24.40 32.30 -15.65
CA GLU A 366 25.05 33.58 -15.96
C GLU A 366 24.04 34.77 -15.96
N ALA A 367 22.86 34.56 -16.54
CA ALA A 367 21.80 35.56 -16.55
C ALA A 367 21.29 35.86 -15.14
N PHE A 368 21.15 34.81 -14.32
CA PHE A 368 20.72 34.95 -12.93
C PHE A 368 21.80 35.64 -12.07
N ALA A 369 23.08 35.33 -12.26
CA ALA A 369 24.19 36.00 -11.57
C ALA A 369 24.22 37.52 -11.91
N LEU A 370 23.94 37.89 -13.15
CA LEU A 370 23.79 39.31 -13.52
C LEU A 370 22.59 39.96 -12.83
N LEU A 371 21.47 39.25 -12.72
CA LEU A 371 20.30 39.71 -12.00
C LEU A 371 20.58 39.94 -10.51
N GLU A 372 21.31 38.99 -9.88
CA GLU A 372 21.70 39.06 -8.49
C GLU A 372 22.68 40.23 -8.22
N ALA A 373 23.58 40.50 -9.16
CA ALA A 373 24.48 41.63 -9.11
C ALA A 373 23.81 42.98 -9.41
N GLY A 374 22.53 42.97 -9.82
CA GLY A 374 21.84 44.20 -10.27
C GLY A 374 22.39 44.79 -11.57
N ASP A 375 23.07 43.98 -12.40
CA ASP A 375 23.65 44.42 -13.66
C ASP A 375 22.56 44.62 -14.73
N ALA A 376 22.56 45.78 -15.39
CA ALA A 376 21.63 46.11 -16.47
C ALA A 376 21.63 45.10 -17.63
N LYS A 377 22.76 44.36 -17.80
CA LYS A 377 22.89 43.30 -18.81
C LYS A 377 21.98 42.07 -18.52
N ALA A 378 21.51 41.88 -17.28
CA ALA A 378 20.58 40.84 -16.96
C ALA A 378 19.38 40.78 -17.88
N LYS A 379 18.81 41.96 -18.22
CA LYS A 379 17.67 42.07 -19.15
C LYS A 379 18.00 41.52 -20.54
N GLN A 380 19.18 41.81 -21.05
CA GLN A 380 19.61 41.30 -22.36
C GLN A 380 19.90 39.81 -22.32
N ALA A 381 20.48 39.33 -21.21
CA ALA A 381 20.75 37.89 -21.01
C ALA A 381 19.46 37.07 -20.96
N PHE A 382 18.45 37.47 -20.17
CA PHE A 382 17.15 36.81 -20.15
C PHE A 382 16.39 36.93 -21.46
N ALA A 383 16.49 38.05 -22.18
CA ALA A 383 15.90 38.18 -23.51
C ALA A 383 16.54 37.21 -24.52
N ALA A 384 17.85 36.94 -24.40
CA ALA A 384 18.54 35.95 -25.24
C ALA A 384 18.14 34.54 -24.90
N LEU A 385 17.84 34.21 -23.62
CA LEU A 385 17.32 32.89 -23.20
C LEU A 385 15.92 32.67 -23.78
N VAL A 386 15.00 33.60 -23.58
CA VAL A 386 13.64 33.51 -24.14
C VAL A 386 13.67 33.45 -25.67
N GLY A 387 14.59 34.12 -26.33
CA GLY A 387 14.76 34.03 -27.79
C GLY A 387 15.29 32.67 -28.28
N ARG A 388 15.86 31.86 -27.41
CA ARG A 388 16.31 30.49 -27.72
C ARG A 388 15.21 29.43 -27.39
N ASP A 389 14.48 29.68 -26.31
CA ASP A 389 13.40 28.89 -25.83
C ASP A 389 12.26 29.76 -25.35
N GLU A 390 11.27 29.94 -26.23
CA GLU A 390 10.07 30.76 -25.96
C GLU A 390 9.10 30.08 -24.95
N GLU A 391 9.32 28.81 -24.66
CA GLU A 391 8.51 28.02 -23.73
C GLU A 391 9.10 27.92 -22.31
N ASP A 392 10.31 28.47 -22.04
CA ASP A 392 10.89 28.51 -20.69
C ASP A 392 10.16 29.54 -19.80
N PRO A 393 9.24 29.09 -18.91
CA PRO A 393 8.40 29.98 -18.12
C PRO A 393 9.21 30.83 -17.14
N LEU A 394 10.30 30.26 -16.57
CA LEU A 394 11.10 30.95 -15.57
C LEU A 394 11.97 32.04 -16.20
N ALA A 395 12.53 31.82 -17.39
CA ALA A 395 13.22 32.84 -18.14
C ALA A 395 12.26 34.00 -18.57
N MET A 396 11.05 33.64 -19.03
CA MET A 396 10.00 34.59 -19.35
C MET A 396 9.57 35.44 -18.13
N PHE A 397 9.43 34.78 -16.97
CA PHE A 397 9.08 35.44 -15.72
C PHE A 397 10.10 36.52 -15.34
N HIS A 398 11.40 36.18 -15.36
CA HIS A 398 12.45 37.17 -15.06
C HIS A 398 12.55 38.27 -16.07
N LEU A 399 12.42 37.95 -17.34
CA LEU A 399 12.39 38.99 -18.40
C LEU A 399 11.21 39.93 -18.18
N GLY A 400 10.00 39.41 -17.89
CA GLY A 400 8.80 40.19 -17.58
C GLY A 400 8.99 41.13 -16.40
N ARG A 401 9.62 40.68 -15.33
CA ARG A 401 9.98 41.50 -14.16
C ARG A 401 10.92 42.64 -14.55
N LEU A 402 11.98 42.33 -15.28
CA LEU A 402 12.96 43.33 -15.72
C LEU A 402 12.38 44.34 -16.70
N LEU A 403 11.45 43.93 -17.57
CA LEU A 403 10.69 44.84 -18.46
C LEU A 403 9.77 45.76 -17.67
N SER A 404 9.21 45.27 -16.55
CA SER A 404 8.35 46.07 -15.66
C SER A 404 9.13 46.92 -14.65
N GLY A 405 10.46 47.01 -14.78
CA GLY A 405 11.32 47.78 -13.89
C GLY A 405 11.60 47.16 -12.53
N LYS A 406 11.23 45.89 -12.29
CA LYS A 406 11.54 45.17 -11.08
C LYS A 406 12.92 44.49 -11.21
N ALA A 407 13.90 45.05 -10.50
CA ALA A 407 15.27 44.53 -10.47
C ALA A 407 15.50 43.64 -9.24
N GLY A 408 16.59 42.86 -9.29
CA GLY A 408 17.00 41.98 -8.18
C GLY A 408 16.27 40.67 -8.10
N THR A 409 16.69 39.84 -7.16
CA THR A 409 16.23 38.45 -7.02
C THR A 409 15.06 38.27 -6.05
N GLU A 410 14.66 39.32 -5.35
CA GLU A 410 13.54 39.26 -4.41
C GLU A 410 12.20 39.25 -5.15
N ILE A 411 11.34 38.31 -4.78
CA ILE A 411 10.03 38.08 -5.41
C ILE A 411 8.98 38.12 -4.31
N GLU A 412 8.16 39.16 -4.31
CA GLU A 412 6.99 39.24 -3.43
C GLU A 412 5.85 38.40 -4.02
N LEU A 413 5.35 37.47 -3.23
CA LEU A 413 4.16 36.69 -3.53
C LEU A 413 2.94 37.51 -3.09
N SER A 414 2.45 38.40 -3.94
CA SER A 414 1.18 39.07 -3.70
C SER A 414 0.02 38.13 -3.96
N ASP A 415 -1.05 38.22 -3.14
CA ASP A 415 -2.29 37.47 -3.31
C ASP A 415 -2.79 37.57 -4.76
N GLY A 416 -2.87 36.40 -5.44
CA GLY A 416 -3.57 36.26 -6.71
C GLY A 416 -5.03 35.96 -6.48
#